data_14bf486cb5990e82bd345ef0b9098c6e
#
_entry.id   14bf486cb5990e82bd345ef0b9098c6e
#
_cell.length_a   1.000
_cell.length_b   1.000
_cell.length_c   1.000
_cell.angle_alpha   90.00
_cell.angle_beta   90.00
_cell.angle_gamma   90.00
#
_symmetry.space_group_name_H-M   'P 1'
#
loop_
_entity.id
_entity.type
_entity.pdbx_description
1 polymer ?
#
loop_
_entity_poly.entity_id
_entity_poly.type
_entity_poly.pdbx_seq_one_letter_code
_entity_poly.pdbx_strand_id
1 'polypeptide(L)'
;MSFTFNGINSDTMGLFVERYPERPFPTRKQSIYDIHGRSGNLIVDEKAFSNVTQTYEVYILGGSSGFQAKASKIAHWLMSVAGYANLTDSYDPTVYRKARFTGGVSFINALNKYGKATITFDCCPQRYPVTAETLTGNLGGIYMIPENYELMDGLPLITINNWVANDTSGTIQTDTLSIVIPKIGVSQTKIYVDWETQTLYNATGYRVYSAVVTGTWDALGSNSAIITGKTTGTTTPTISIETRRWYV
;
A
#
# COMPACT_ATOMS: atom_id res chain seq x y z
N MET A 1 -6.64 -1.67 -24.15
CA MET A 1 -6.73 -1.98 -22.72
C MET A 1 -5.31 -2.11 -22.20
N SER A 2 -5.03 -1.59 -20.99
CA SER A 2 -3.66 -1.48 -20.49
C SER A 2 -3.57 -1.70 -18.99
N PHE A 3 -2.36 -1.95 -18.52
CA PHE A 3 -1.99 -1.87 -17.12
C PHE A 3 -0.79 -0.92 -16.96
N THR A 4 -0.62 -0.39 -15.78
CA THR A 4 0.52 0.45 -15.41
C THR A 4 1.30 -0.25 -14.31
N PHE A 5 2.58 -0.53 -14.54
CA PHE A 5 3.46 -1.14 -13.57
C PHE A 5 4.67 -0.24 -13.32
N ASN A 6 4.92 0.08 -12.05
CA ASN A 6 5.98 1.00 -11.63
C ASN A 6 5.94 2.34 -12.37
N GLY A 7 4.73 2.92 -12.54
CA GLY A 7 4.53 4.20 -13.20
C GLY A 7 4.60 4.19 -14.74
N ILE A 8 4.89 3.04 -15.36
CA ILE A 8 4.99 2.90 -16.82
C ILE A 8 3.76 2.15 -17.33
N ASN A 9 3.03 2.76 -18.27
CA ASN A 9 1.86 2.17 -18.90
C ASN A 9 2.27 1.19 -20.01
N SER A 10 1.61 0.03 -20.06
CA SER A 10 1.91 -1.03 -21.03
C SER A 10 1.71 -0.57 -22.48
N ASP A 11 0.74 0.30 -22.77
CA ASP A 11 0.49 0.83 -24.12
C ASP A 11 1.69 1.64 -24.63
N THR A 12 2.38 2.39 -23.74
CA THR A 12 3.59 3.17 -24.13
C THR A 12 4.76 2.27 -24.49
N MET A 13 4.74 1.03 -24.02
CA MET A 13 5.70 0.00 -24.35
C MET A 13 5.27 -0.81 -25.59
N GLY A 14 4.10 -0.50 -26.15
CA GLY A 14 3.52 -1.22 -27.28
C GLY A 14 2.95 -2.60 -26.89
N LEU A 15 2.62 -2.78 -25.63
CA LEU A 15 2.06 -4.00 -25.06
C LEU A 15 0.58 -3.76 -24.70
N PHE A 16 -0.31 -4.47 -25.35
CA PHE A 16 -1.75 -4.28 -25.20
C PHE A 16 -2.38 -5.51 -24.55
N VAL A 17 -3.32 -5.27 -23.64
CA VAL A 17 -4.10 -6.34 -23.00
C VAL A 17 -5.20 -6.79 -23.94
N GLU A 18 -5.29 -8.10 -24.18
CA GLU A 18 -6.22 -8.70 -25.16
C GLU A 18 -7.65 -8.76 -24.62
N ARG A 19 -7.81 -9.18 -23.37
CA ARG A 19 -9.12 -9.35 -22.74
C ARG A 19 -9.10 -8.91 -21.27
N TYR A 20 -10.29 -8.79 -20.69
CA TYR A 20 -10.45 -8.53 -19.25
C TYR A 20 -9.71 -9.58 -18.43
N PRO A 21 -8.81 -9.18 -17.53
CA PRO A 21 -8.15 -10.12 -16.65
C PRO A 21 -9.15 -10.69 -15.64
N GLU A 22 -8.86 -11.88 -15.15
CA GLU A 22 -9.56 -12.40 -13.98
C GLU A 22 -9.22 -11.52 -12.76
N ARG A 23 -10.19 -11.39 -11.86
CA ARG A 23 -10.02 -10.66 -10.60
C ARG A 23 -9.83 -11.67 -9.47
N PRO A 24 -8.59 -12.02 -9.11
CA PRO A 24 -8.35 -12.96 -8.02
C PRO A 24 -8.60 -12.30 -6.67
N PHE A 25 -9.26 -13.04 -5.78
CA PHE A 25 -9.43 -12.69 -4.38
C PHE A 25 -8.44 -13.47 -3.50
N PRO A 26 -7.90 -12.85 -2.44
CA PRO A 26 -6.97 -13.52 -1.56
C PRO A 26 -7.68 -14.53 -0.65
N THR A 27 -6.98 -15.59 -0.30
CA THR A 27 -7.42 -16.55 0.72
C THR A 27 -6.88 -16.16 2.08
N ARG A 28 -7.71 -16.33 3.12
CA ARG A 28 -7.30 -16.13 4.51
C ARG A 28 -6.33 -17.22 4.91
N LYS A 29 -5.22 -16.86 5.55
CA LYS A 29 -4.28 -17.82 6.11
C LYS A 29 -4.81 -18.35 7.42
N GLN A 30 -4.97 -19.66 7.51
CA GLN A 30 -5.50 -20.36 8.67
C GLN A 30 -4.76 -21.66 8.88
N SER A 31 -4.45 -21.99 10.13
CA SER A 31 -3.95 -23.30 10.51
C SER A 31 -5.11 -24.16 11.00
N ILE A 32 -5.30 -25.31 10.38
CA ILE A 32 -6.42 -26.22 10.66
C ILE A 32 -5.86 -27.47 11.33
N TYR A 33 -6.40 -27.79 12.52
CA TYR A 33 -6.00 -28.96 13.32
C TYR A 33 -7.17 -29.90 13.51
N ASP A 34 -6.97 -31.18 13.20
CA ASP A 34 -7.90 -32.24 13.56
C ASP A 34 -7.61 -32.68 15.00
N ILE A 35 -8.63 -32.66 15.85
CA ILE A 35 -8.51 -33.06 17.26
C ILE A 35 -9.20 -34.40 17.41
N HIS A 36 -8.43 -35.43 17.78
CA HIS A 36 -8.96 -36.77 18.02
C HIS A 36 -10.10 -36.78 19.05
N GLY A 37 -11.23 -37.41 18.69
CA GLY A 37 -12.42 -37.49 19.54
C GLY A 37 -13.33 -36.24 19.52
N ARG A 38 -13.06 -35.25 18.68
CA ARG A 38 -13.89 -34.05 18.46
C ARG A 38 -14.44 -34.03 17.04
N SER A 39 -15.74 -33.74 16.90
CA SER A 39 -16.31 -33.42 15.58
C SER A 39 -15.97 -31.99 15.19
N GLY A 40 -15.41 -31.82 13.96
CA GLY A 40 -14.98 -30.53 13.45
C GLY A 40 -13.54 -30.14 13.84
N ASN A 41 -12.90 -29.37 13.00
CA ASN A 41 -11.51 -28.94 13.16
C ASN A 41 -11.38 -27.73 14.09
N LEU A 42 -10.23 -27.61 14.73
CA LEU A 42 -9.80 -26.35 15.35
C LEU A 42 -9.18 -25.47 14.27
N ILE A 43 -9.72 -24.28 14.10
CA ILE A 43 -9.22 -23.29 13.14
C ILE A 43 -8.53 -22.17 13.93
N VAL A 44 -7.26 -21.97 13.64
CA VAL A 44 -6.48 -20.84 14.17
C VAL A 44 -6.26 -19.84 13.04
N ASP A 45 -6.83 -18.67 13.18
CA ASP A 45 -6.69 -17.58 12.20
C ASP A 45 -5.33 -16.88 12.39
N GLU A 46 -4.53 -16.83 11.31
CA GLU A 46 -3.22 -16.15 11.29
C GLU A 46 -3.35 -14.64 11.10
N LYS A 47 -4.58 -14.09 10.99
CA LYS A 47 -4.90 -12.68 10.75
C LYS A 47 -4.20 -12.11 9.52
N ALA A 48 -3.94 -12.95 8.54
CA ALA A 48 -3.24 -12.61 7.30
C ALA A 48 -3.93 -13.22 6.07
N PHE A 49 -3.61 -12.67 4.91
CA PHE A 49 -4.08 -13.17 3.62
C PHE A 49 -2.90 -13.63 2.76
N SER A 50 -3.14 -14.57 1.86
CA SER A 50 -2.15 -15.02 0.89
C SER A 50 -2.05 -14.02 -0.26
N ASN A 51 -0.86 -13.95 -0.87
CA ASN A 51 -0.70 -13.23 -2.13
C ASN A 51 -1.63 -13.82 -3.20
N VAL A 52 -1.96 -13.00 -4.18
CA VAL A 52 -2.76 -13.39 -5.33
C VAL A 52 -1.94 -13.29 -6.61
N THR A 53 -2.26 -14.15 -7.55
CA THR A 53 -1.63 -14.13 -8.88
C THR A 53 -2.52 -13.35 -9.84
N GLN A 54 -2.03 -12.22 -10.36
CA GLN A 54 -2.71 -11.44 -11.38
C GLN A 54 -2.09 -11.74 -12.75
N THR A 55 -2.92 -12.17 -13.69
CA THR A 55 -2.47 -12.57 -15.02
C THR A 55 -3.11 -11.70 -16.09
N TYR A 56 -2.32 -11.26 -17.07
CA TYR A 56 -2.76 -10.52 -18.25
C TYR A 56 -2.38 -11.28 -19.51
N GLU A 57 -3.36 -11.54 -20.35
CA GLU A 57 -3.11 -11.98 -21.72
C GLU A 57 -2.85 -10.73 -22.57
N VAL A 58 -1.71 -10.71 -23.21
CA VAL A 58 -1.20 -9.50 -23.89
C VAL A 58 -0.75 -9.82 -25.31
N TYR A 59 -0.73 -8.79 -26.14
CA TYR A 59 -0.16 -8.87 -27.47
C TYR A 59 0.70 -7.64 -27.78
N ILE A 60 1.68 -7.85 -28.66
CA ILE A 60 2.52 -6.80 -29.24
C ILE A 60 2.19 -6.71 -30.71
N LEU A 61 1.88 -5.49 -31.18
CA LEU A 61 1.78 -5.24 -32.61
C LEU A 61 3.20 -5.03 -33.15
N GLY A 62 3.61 -5.82 -34.14
CA GLY A 62 4.92 -5.75 -34.75
C GLY A 62 4.86 -5.92 -36.25
N GLY A 63 5.73 -5.21 -36.98
CA GLY A 63 6.20 -5.60 -38.30
C GLY A 63 7.51 -6.37 -38.12
N SER A 64 7.95 -7.08 -39.16
CA SER A 64 9.09 -8.02 -39.17
C SER A 64 10.44 -7.46 -38.64
N SER A 65 10.61 -6.15 -38.53
CA SER A 65 11.92 -5.54 -38.20
C SER A 65 12.06 -4.97 -36.78
N GLY A 66 11.05 -5.07 -35.91
CA GLY A 66 11.13 -4.44 -34.57
C GLY A 66 10.65 -5.31 -33.41
N PHE A 67 10.16 -6.51 -33.69
CA PHE A 67 9.55 -7.39 -32.67
C PHE A 67 10.51 -7.76 -31.54
N GLN A 68 11.71 -8.21 -31.87
CA GLN A 68 12.72 -8.64 -30.88
C GLN A 68 13.15 -7.47 -29.98
N ALA A 69 13.37 -6.29 -30.56
CA ALA A 69 13.73 -5.10 -29.78
C ALA A 69 12.62 -4.68 -28.82
N LYS A 70 11.36 -4.72 -29.27
CA LYS A 70 10.20 -4.44 -28.39
C LYS A 70 10.07 -5.48 -27.29
N ALA A 71 10.17 -6.78 -27.61
CA ALA A 71 10.12 -7.85 -26.63
C ALA A 71 11.20 -7.72 -25.57
N SER A 72 12.44 -7.42 -25.98
CA SER A 72 13.57 -7.19 -25.07
C SER A 72 13.35 -5.96 -24.17
N LYS A 73 12.82 -4.88 -24.74
CA LYS A 73 12.50 -3.66 -23.98
C LYS A 73 11.42 -3.93 -22.91
N ILE A 74 10.37 -4.68 -23.25
CA ILE A 74 9.31 -5.05 -22.33
C ILE A 74 9.85 -5.96 -21.23
N ALA A 75 10.64 -6.97 -21.59
CA ALA A 75 11.27 -7.87 -20.63
C ALA A 75 12.16 -7.09 -19.66
N HIS A 76 13.01 -6.20 -20.16
CA HIS A 76 13.85 -5.34 -19.33
C HIS A 76 13.01 -4.49 -18.37
N TRP A 77 11.95 -3.84 -18.85
CA TRP A 77 11.05 -3.04 -18.01
C TRP A 77 10.45 -3.87 -16.87
N LEU A 78 9.85 -5.02 -17.18
CA LEU A 78 9.20 -5.88 -16.18
C LEU A 78 10.19 -6.46 -15.16
N MET A 79 11.41 -6.80 -15.61
CA MET A 79 12.44 -7.41 -14.77
C MET A 79 13.31 -6.40 -14.03
N SER A 80 13.26 -5.11 -14.38
CA SER A 80 14.09 -4.06 -13.76
C SER A 80 13.69 -3.75 -12.30
N VAL A 81 12.51 -4.16 -11.88
CA VAL A 81 12.00 -3.92 -10.54
C VAL A 81 12.26 -5.15 -9.66
N ALA A 82 13.19 -5.02 -8.73
CA ALA A 82 13.59 -6.14 -7.86
C ALA A 82 12.58 -6.48 -6.74
N GLY A 83 11.66 -5.58 -6.42
CA GLY A 83 10.69 -5.69 -5.34
C GLY A 83 9.25 -5.48 -5.79
N TYR A 84 8.40 -5.15 -4.82
CA TYR A 84 7.02 -4.78 -5.12
C TYR A 84 6.94 -3.33 -5.63
N ALA A 85 6.16 -3.13 -6.70
CA ALA A 85 5.81 -1.83 -7.24
C ALA A 85 4.29 -1.72 -7.44
N ASN A 86 3.80 -0.52 -7.65
CA ASN A 86 2.38 -0.31 -7.87
C ASN A 86 1.94 -0.85 -9.23
N LEU A 87 0.88 -1.63 -9.23
CA LEU A 87 0.19 -2.16 -10.41
C LEU A 87 -1.24 -1.63 -10.40
N THR A 88 -1.61 -0.90 -11.45
CA THR A 88 -2.98 -0.48 -11.73
C THR A 88 -3.40 -1.01 -13.09
N ASP A 89 -4.67 -1.15 -13.35
CA ASP A 89 -5.17 -1.50 -14.67
C ASP A 89 -6.34 -0.61 -15.10
N SER A 90 -6.63 -0.60 -16.40
CA SER A 90 -7.69 0.21 -16.98
C SER A 90 -9.11 -0.30 -16.67
N TYR A 91 -9.24 -1.45 -16.01
CA TYR A 91 -10.51 -2.06 -15.64
C TYR A 91 -11.01 -1.61 -14.28
N ASP A 92 -10.04 -1.34 -13.37
CA ASP A 92 -10.32 -0.83 -12.05
C ASP A 92 -9.31 0.29 -11.73
N PRO A 93 -9.47 1.46 -12.38
CA PRO A 93 -8.52 2.56 -12.24
C PRO A 93 -8.57 3.22 -10.86
N THR A 94 -9.53 2.84 -10.02
CA THR A 94 -9.73 3.41 -8.69
C THR A 94 -8.82 2.80 -7.62
N VAL A 95 -8.22 1.64 -7.93
CA VAL A 95 -7.36 0.92 -6.98
C VAL A 95 -6.02 0.53 -7.60
N TYR A 96 -5.05 0.29 -6.74
CA TYR A 96 -3.76 -0.32 -7.11
C TYR A 96 -3.41 -1.47 -6.16
N ARG A 97 -2.56 -2.37 -6.62
CA ARG A 97 -1.91 -3.42 -5.81
C ARG A 97 -0.41 -3.23 -5.81
N LYS A 98 0.23 -3.64 -4.74
CA LYS A 98 1.68 -3.84 -4.72
C LYS A 98 1.98 -5.18 -5.38
N ALA A 99 2.67 -5.18 -6.50
CA ALA A 99 2.93 -6.35 -7.34
C ALA A 99 4.40 -6.47 -7.69
N ARG A 100 4.85 -7.69 -7.92
CA ARG A 100 6.16 -7.97 -8.51
C ARG A 100 5.99 -8.91 -9.69
N PHE A 101 6.78 -8.70 -10.72
CA PHE A 101 6.83 -9.61 -11.84
C PHE A 101 7.59 -10.89 -11.46
N THR A 102 6.99 -12.07 -11.69
CA THR A 102 7.52 -13.34 -11.16
C THR A 102 8.08 -14.29 -12.22
N GLY A 103 7.91 -13.99 -13.50
CA GLY A 103 8.25 -14.96 -14.52
C GLY A 103 8.92 -14.39 -15.76
N GLY A 104 9.55 -15.27 -16.53
CA GLY A 104 10.01 -14.94 -17.87
C GLY A 104 8.84 -14.65 -18.80
N VAL A 105 8.97 -13.65 -19.64
CA VAL A 105 8.00 -13.40 -20.71
C VAL A 105 8.43 -14.17 -21.95
N SER A 106 7.58 -15.06 -22.43
CA SER A 106 7.77 -15.72 -23.71
C SER A 106 6.72 -15.23 -24.70
N PHE A 107 7.14 -14.57 -25.76
CA PHE A 107 6.25 -14.12 -26.80
C PHE A 107 6.19 -15.16 -27.94
N ILE A 108 5.00 -15.65 -28.18
CA ILE A 108 4.74 -16.50 -29.37
C ILE A 108 4.55 -15.57 -30.56
N ASN A 109 5.53 -15.56 -31.46
CA ASN A 109 5.46 -14.79 -32.69
C ASN A 109 4.57 -15.48 -33.72
N ALA A 110 3.43 -14.87 -34.04
CA ALA A 110 2.52 -15.38 -35.08
C ALA A 110 2.77 -14.64 -36.40
N LEU A 111 3.47 -15.31 -37.31
CA LEU A 111 3.71 -14.87 -38.70
C LEU A 111 4.28 -13.43 -38.82
N ASN A 112 5.11 -13.01 -37.88
CA ASN A 112 5.71 -11.65 -37.83
C ASN A 112 4.70 -10.48 -37.82
N LYS A 113 3.42 -10.74 -37.58
CA LYS A 113 2.37 -9.69 -37.53
C LYS A 113 2.07 -9.24 -36.12
N TYR A 114 2.01 -10.18 -35.18
CA TYR A 114 1.82 -9.90 -33.77
C TYR A 114 2.46 -11.00 -32.91
N GLY A 115 2.75 -10.68 -31.68
CA GLY A 115 3.20 -11.65 -30.68
C GLY A 115 2.25 -11.67 -29.50
N LYS A 116 1.88 -12.85 -29.03
CA LYS A 116 1.08 -13.03 -27.82
C LYS A 116 1.95 -13.54 -26.68
N ALA A 117 1.61 -13.12 -25.47
CA ALA A 117 2.22 -13.59 -24.23
C ALA A 117 1.23 -13.54 -23.08
N THR A 118 1.60 -14.24 -22.02
CA THR A 118 0.93 -14.14 -20.71
C THR A 118 1.91 -13.52 -19.75
N ILE A 119 1.48 -12.43 -19.10
CA ILE A 119 2.27 -11.75 -18.07
C ILE A 119 1.62 -12.02 -16.72
N THR A 120 2.43 -12.50 -15.78
CA THR A 120 1.97 -12.88 -14.44
C THR A 120 2.69 -12.09 -13.38
N PHE A 121 1.90 -11.49 -12.49
CA PHE A 121 2.38 -10.77 -11.31
C PHE A 121 1.99 -11.51 -10.03
N ASP A 122 2.91 -11.61 -9.08
CA ASP A 122 2.63 -11.93 -7.70
C ASP A 122 2.25 -10.63 -6.97
N CYS A 123 1.01 -10.53 -6.52
CA CYS A 123 0.46 -9.33 -5.92
C CYS A 123 0.22 -9.53 -4.43
N CYS A 124 0.51 -8.50 -3.63
CA CYS A 124 0.01 -8.43 -2.27
C CYS A 124 -1.53 -8.52 -2.27
N PRO A 125 -2.13 -9.10 -1.23
CA PRO A 125 -3.58 -9.29 -1.17
C PRO A 125 -4.36 -7.98 -1.15
N GLN A 126 -3.77 -6.92 -0.61
CA GLN A 126 -4.39 -5.62 -0.42
C GLN A 126 -4.57 -4.87 -1.75
N ARG A 127 -5.74 -4.29 -1.94
CA ARG A 127 -6.06 -3.34 -3.00
C ARG A 127 -6.28 -1.97 -2.38
N TYR A 128 -5.35 -1.07 -2.62
CA TYR A 128 -5.39 0.28 -2.07
C TYR A 128 -6.13 1.23 -3.00
N PRO A 129 -6.97 2.13 -2.49
CA PRO A 129 -7.55 3.18 -3.32
C PRO A 129 -6.44 4.09 -3.88
N VAL A 130 -6.54 4.46 -5.15
CA VAL A 130 -5.59 5.41 -5.79
C VAL A 130 -5.67 6.77 -5.13
N THR A 131 -6.88 7.20 -4.75
CA THR A 131 -7.06 8.38 -3.93
C THR A 131 -7.09 7.97 -2.47
N ALA A 132 -6.00 8.23 -1.76
CA ALA A 132 -5.90 7.93 -0.35
C ALA A 132 -6.96 8.67 0.46
N GLU A 133 -7.63 7.96 1.36
CA GLU A 133 -8.51 8.58 2.35
C GLU A 133 -7.66 9.35 3.35
N THR A 134 -7.84 10.66 3.40
CA THR A 134 -7.02 11.55 4.22
C THR A 134 -7.89 12.45 5.10
N LEU A 135 -7.64 12.44 6.40
CA LEU A 135 -8.22 13.36 7.37
C LEU A 135 -7.21 14.47 7.67
N THR A 136 -7.65 15.72 7.67
CA THR A 136 -6.75 16.86 7.91
C THR A 136 -7.33 17.81 8.95
N GLY A 137 -6.45 18.48 9.68
CA GLY A 137 -6.84 19.47 10.68
C GLY A 137 -5.65 19.97 11.51
N ASN A 138 -5.92 20.42 12.72
CA ASN A 138 -4.91 20.95 13.63
C ASN A 138 -4.56 19.93 14.72
N LEU A 139 -3.31 19.92 15.16
CA LEU A 139 -2.90 19.16 16.34
C LEU A 139 -3.71 19.66 17.56
N GLY A 140 -4.34 18.74 18.29
CA GLY A 140 -5.27 19.05 19.38
C GLY A 140 -6.73 18.74 19.05
N GLY A 141 -6.99 18.11 17.90
CA GLY A 141 -8.32 17.68 17.48
C GLY A 141 -8.57 16.18 17.69
N ILE A 142 -9.83 15.79 17.46
CA ILE A 142 -10.28 14.41 17.38
C ILE A 142 -10.63 14.11 15.93
N TYR A 143 -10.06 13.03 15.40
CA TYR A 143 -10.23 12.60 14.02
C TYR A 143 -10.91 11.24 14.01
N MET A 144 -12.13 11.19 13.51
CA MET A 144 -12.88 9.94 13.37
C MET A 144 -12.64 9.39 11.97
N ILE A 145 -12.22 8.15 11.87
CA ILE A 145 -12.13 7.44 10.59
C ILE A 145 -13.55 7.19 10.08
N PRO A 146 -13.90 7.63 8.86
CA PRO A 146 -15.25 7.47 8.33
C PRO A 146 -15.69 6.02 8.27
N GLU A 147 -16.98 5.80 8.46
CA GLU A 147 -17.59 4.48 8.31
C GLU A 147 -17.55 4.06 6.84
N ASN A 148 -16.90 2.95 6.57
CA ASN A 148 -16.89 2.30 5.26
C ASN A 148 -16.61 0.80 5.44
N TYR A 149 -17.64 -0.02 5.33
CA TYR A 149 -17.55 -1.47 5.52
C TYR A 149 -16.96 -2.24 4.33
N GLU A 150 -16.73 -1.58 3.20
CA GLU A 150 -16.05 -2.19 2.06
C GLU A 150 -14.53 -2.23 2.25
N LEU A 151 -14.01 -1.40 3.16
CA LEU A 151 -12.59 -1.29 3.45
C LEU A 151 -12.22 -2.05 4.71
N MET A 152 -11.14 -2.81 4.62
CA MET A 152 -10.46 -3.42 5.76
C MET A 152 -9.66 -2.38 6.53
N ASP A 153 -9.40 -2.66 7.80
CA ASP A 153 -8.60 -1.80 8.67
C ASP A 153 -7.21 -1.54 8.10
N GLY A 154 -6.72 -0.33 8.26
CA GLY A 154 -5.44 0.11 7.73
C GLY A 154 -4.43 0.46 8.82
N LEU A 155 -3.18 0.56 8.42
CA LEU A 155 -2.06 1.03 9.26
C LEU A 155 -1.75 2.49 8.88
N PRO A 156 -2.31 3.50 9.57
CA PRO A 156 -2.26 4.88 9.13
C PRO A 156 -0.85 5.46 9.11
N LEU A 157 -0.66 6.44 8.23
CA LEU A 157 0.46 7.35 8.28
C LEU A 157 -0.02 8.72 8.74
N ILE A 158 0.46 9.19 9.87
CA ILE A 158 0.16 10.51 10.40
C ILE A 158 1.33 11.44 10.08
N THR A 159 1.05 12.53 9.39
CA THR A 159 2.02 13.59 9.11
C THR A 159 1.67 14.83 9.93
N ILE A 160 2.57 15.28 10.78
CA ILE A 160 2.45 16.53 11.53
C ILE A 160 3.33 17.57 10.83
N ASN A 161 2.72 18.63 10.32
CA ASN A 161 3.41 19.73 9.65
C ASN A 161 3.56 20.92 10.60
N ASN A 162 4.53 21.79 10.29
CA ASN A 162 4.80 23.01 11.04
C ASN A 162 5.19 22.75 12.51
N TRP A 163 5.89 21.66 12.77
CA TRP A 163 6.46 21.40 14.08
C TRP A 163 7.61 22.35 14.36
N VAL A 164 7.56 23.07 15.49
CA VAL A 164 8.57 24.05 15.86
C VAL A 164 9.46 23.50 16.96
N ALA A 165 10.76 23.55 16.73
CA ALA A 165 11.78 23.08 17.67
C ALA A 165 11.69 23.80 19.02
N ASN A 166 11.90 23.08 20.10
CA ASN A 166 11.89 23.56 21.49
C ASN A 166 10.58 24.27 21.94
N ASP A 167 9.62 24.45 21.06
CA ASP A 167 8.33 25.11 21.36
C ASP A 167 7.20 24.08 21.50
N THR A 168 7.06 23.19 20.54
CA THR A 168 5.90 22.30 20.44
C THR A 168 6.16 20.94 21.08
N SER A 169 5.23 20.47 21.88
CA SER A 169 5.07 19.06 22.27
C SER A 169 3.63 18.63 22.06
N GLY A 170 3.41 17.36 21.85
CA GLY A 170 2.08 16.85 21.52
C GLY A 170 1.89 15.39 21.85
N THR A 171 0.64 14.94 21.75
CA THR A 171 0.26 13.56 21.95
C THR A 171 -0.59 13.07 20.78
N ILE A 172 -0.49 11.77 20.48
CA ILE A 172 -1.39 11.05 19.59
C ILE A 172 -1.87 9.84 20.36
N GLN A 173 -3.16 9.65 20.41
CA GLN A 173 -3.79 8.57 21.19
C GLN A 173 -4.87 7.91 20.36
N THR A 174 -4.90 6.58 20.42
CA THR A 174 -6.01 5.73 19.97
C THR A 174 -6.47 4.88 21.16
N ASP A 175 -7.43 4.00 20.96
CA ASP A 175 -7.89 3.09 22.02
C ASP A 175 -6.78 2.19 22.56
N THR A 176 -5.79 1.86 21.74
CA THR A 176 -4.75 0.88 22.07
C THR A 176 -3.34 1.47 22.16
N LEU A 177 -3.12 2.68 21.63
CA LEU A 177 -1.80 3.31 21.51
C LEU A 177 -1.80 4.72 22.06
N SER A 178 -0.75 5.07 22.78
CA SER A 178 -0.47 6.44 23.20
C SER A 178 0.97 6.80 22.85
N ILE A 179 1.14 7.92 22.13
CA ILE A 179 2.43 8.45 21.71
C ILE A 179 2.57 9.85 22.28
N VAL A 180 3.62 10.08 23.06
CA VAL A 180 3.98 11.40 23.57
C VAL A 180 5.23 11.88 22.82
N ILE A 181 5.11 12.98 22.09
CA ILE A 181 6.21 13.61 21.36
C ILE A 181 6.67 14.83 22.17
N PRO A 182 7.84 14.77 22.83
CA PRO A 182 8.36 15.87 23.64
C PRO A 182 8.87 17.01 22.75
N LYS A 183 9.26 18.11 23.38
CA LYS A 183 9.98 19.18 22.67
C LYS A 183 11.27 18.65 22.09
N ILE A 184 11.42 18.77 20.77
CA ILE A 184 12.60 18.30 20.04
C ILE A 184 13.50 19.50 19.78
N GLY A 185 14.79 19.39 20.17
CA GLY A 185 15.75 20.51 20.09
C GLY A 185 16.23 20.88 18.68
N VAL A 186 15.84 20.12 17.65
CA VAL A 186 16.24 20.38 16.26
C VAL A 186 15.01 20.83 15.49
N SER A 187 15.15 21.83 14.62
CA SER A 187 14.06 22.33 13.78
C SER A 187 13.52 21.20 12.89
N GLN A 188 12.34 20.77 13.18
CA GLN A 188 11.62 19.72 12.44
C GLN A 188 10.40 20.38 11.80
N THR A 189 10.41 20.54 10.48
CA THR A 189 9.24 21.06 9.78
C THR A 189 8.12 20.04 9.69
N LYS A 190 8.47 18.75 9.71
CA LYS A 190 7.54 17.62 9.63
C LYS A 190 7.96 16.46 10.51
N ILE A 191 6.98 15.81 11.13
CA ILE A 191 7.14 14.54 11.83
C ILE A 191 6.16 13.56 11.21
N TYR A 192 6.64 12.36 10.91
CA TYR A 192 5.85 11.24 10.44
C TYR A 192 5.72 10.21 11.57
N VAL A 193 4.51 9.74 11.78
CA VAL A 193 4.21 8.62 12.67
C VAL A 193 3.63 7.52 11.79
N ASP A 194 4.40 6.48 11.58
CA ASP A 194 4.08 5.41 10.63
C ASP A 194 3.74 4.12 11.37
N TRP A 195 2.48 3.70 11.27
CA TRP A 195 1.97 2.46 11.88
C TRP A 195 2.56 1.21 11.23
N GLU A 196 2.84 1.24 9.91
CA GLU A 196 3.38 0.08 9.20
C GLU A 196 4.79 -0.27 9.67
N THR A 197 5.63 0.74 9.89
CA THR A 197 7.00 0.57 10.36
C THR A 197 7.14 0.69 11.89
N GLN A 198 6.06 1.06 12.58
CA GLN A 198 6.02 1.32 14.03
C GLN A 198 7.09 2.33 14.48
N THR A 199 7.28 3.37 13.70
CA THR A 199 8.34 4.35 13.92
C THR A 199 7.86 5.80 13.78
N LEU A 200 8.57 6.69 14.47
CA LEU A 200 8.48 8.13 14.26
C LEU A 200 9.77 8.62 13.61
N TYR A 201 9.64 9.41 12.56
CA TYR A 201 10.79 9.98 11.85
C TYR A 201 10.48 11.37 11.31
N ASN A 202 11.53 12.13 11.03
CA ASN A 202 11.41 13.48 10.48
C ASN A 202 11.47 13.50 8.93
N ALA A 203 11.39 14.68 8.34
CA ALA A 203 11.43 14.87 6.88
C ALA A 203 12.74 14.38 6.23
N THR A 204 13.81 14.22 6.97
CA THR A 204 15.11 13.72 6.50
C THR A 204 15.31 12.22 6.78
N GLY A 205 14.29 11.55 7.32
CA GLY A 205 14.31 10.12 7.62
C GLY A 205 14.96 9.74 8.96
N TYR A 206 15.40 10.71 9.77
CA TYR A 206 15.93 10.42 11.10
C TYR A 206 14.83 10.08 12.09
N ARG A 207 15.00 9.01 12.86
CA ARG A 207 14.06 8.59 13.90
C ARG A 207 13.98 9.59 15.05
N VAL A 208 12.77 9.80 15.56
CA VAL A 208 12.50 10.62 16.75
C VAL A 208 12.55 9.74 18.00
N TYR A 209 13.76 9.49 18.51
CA TYR A 209 13.96 8.58 19.64
C TYR A 209 13.47 9.11 20.99
N SER A 210 13.22 10.41 21.11
CA SER A 210 12.71 11.02 22.33
C SER A 210 11.22 10.85 22.55
N ALA A 211 10.49 10.36 21.55
CA ALA A 211 9.07 10.06 21.69
C ALA A 211 8.86 8.84 22.59
N VAL A 212 7.88 8.93 23.48
CA VAL A 212 7.45 7.82 24.35
C VAL A 212 6.23 7.18 23.74
N VAL A 213 6.33 5.89 23.42
CA VAL A 213 5.26 5.09 22.85
C VAL A 213 4.81 4.05 23.87
N THR A 214 3.52 3.98 24.14
CA THR A 214 2.90 3.05 25.07
C THR A 214 1.70 2.39 24.42
N GLY A 215 1.60 1.07 24.47
CA GLY A 215 0.50 0.31 23.88
C GLY A 215 0.90 -0.43 22.60
N THR A 216 -0.11 -0.78 21.78
CA THR A 216 0.02 -1.60 20.56
C THR A 216 -0.36 -0.81 19.31
N TRP A 217 0.37 -1.07 18.23
CA TRP A 217 0.16 -0.46 16.91
C TRP A 217 -0.90 -1.25 16.12
N ASP A 218 -2.15 -1.23 16.61
CA ASP A 218 -3.21 -1.96 15.95
C ASP A 218 -3.71 -1.22 14.69
N ALA A 219 -4.22 -1.99 13.73
CA ALA A 219 -4.87 -1.43 12.56
C ALA A 219 -6.14 -0.67 12.96
N LEU A 220 -6.41 0.44 12.29
CA LEU A 220 -7.55 1.30 12.58
C LEU A 220 -8.61 1.14 11.48
N GLY A 221 -9.83 0.88 11.89
CA GLY A 221 -10.98 0.67 11.04
C GLY A 221 -12.00 1.79 11.08
N SER A 222 -13.19 1.49 10.56
CA SER A 222 -14.35 2.39 10.61
C SER A 222 -14.68 2.79 12.04
N ASN A 223 -14.96 4.07 12.23
CA ASN A 223 -15.31 4.67 13.53
C ASN A 223 -14.17 4.66 14.59
N SER A 224 -12.93 4.25 14.21
CA SER A 224 -11.79 4.43 15.11
C SER A 224 -11.48 5.91 15.30
N ALA A 225 -11.19 6.30 16.54
CA ALA A 225 -10.82 7.66 16.90
C ALA A 225 -9.29 7.81 17.00
N ILE A 226 -8.77 8.90 16.42
CA ILE A 226 -7.40 9.35 16.64
C ILE A 226 -7.49 10.69 17.37
N ILE A 227 -7.14 10.68 18.64
CA ILE A 227 -7.17 11.87 19.51
C ILE A 227 -5.77 12.46 19.51
N THR A 228 -5.66 13.72 19.16
CA THR A 228 -4.39 14.42 19.19
C THR A 228 -4.42 15.52 20.24
N GLY A 229 -3.32 15.71 20.93
CA GLY A 229 -3.16 16.74 21.95
C GLY A 229 -1.95 17.62 21.65
N LYS A 230 -2.11 18.93 21.80
CA LYS A 230 -1.02 19.89 21.88
C LYS A 230 -0.82 20.23 23.35
N THR A 231 0.35 19.91 23.89
CA THR A 231 0.62 20.13 25.32
C THR A 231 1.34 21.44 25.58
N THR A 232 2.19 21.90 24.66
CA THR A 232 2.87 23.19 24.74
C THR A 232 3.14 23.76 23.37
N GLY A 233 3.45 25.05 23.29
CA GLY A 233 3.90 25.74 22.10
C GLY A 233 2.97 26.87 21.66
N THR A 234 3.54 27.89 21.01
CA THR A 234 2.84 29.07 20.50
C THR A 234 2.21 28.82 19.13
N THR A 235 2.84 27.96 18.33
CA THR A 235 2.33 27.53 17.02
C THR A 235 1.37 26.36 17.14
N THR A 236 0.44 26.24 16.18
CA THR A 236 -0.45 25.08 16.08
C THR A 236 -0.09 24.30 14.84
N PRO A 237 0.62 23.17 14.99
CA PRO A 237 0.92 22.28 13.87
C PRO A 237 -0.37 21.76 13.21
N THR A 238 -0.30 21.52 11.91
CA THR A 238 -1.39 20.85 11.19
C THR A 238 -1.09 19.36 11.10
N ILE A 239 -2.15 18.56 11.08
CA ILE A 239 -2.06 17.11 10.97
C ILE A 239 -2.74 16.64 9.70
N SER A 240 -2.16 15.62 9.09
CA SER A 240 -2.73 14.89 7.96
C SER A 240 -2.62 13.41 8.26
N ILE A 241 -3.75 12.70 8.24
CA ILE A 241 -3.85 11.27 8.56
C ILE A 241 -4.30 10.55 7.30
N GLU A 242 -3.39 9.80 6.70
CA GLU A 242 -3.69 8.87 5.62
C GLU A 242 -4.06 7.53 6.25
N THR A 243 -5.31 7.07 6.09
CA THR A 243 -5.83 5.89 6.82
C THR A 243 -5.25 4.58 6.32
N ARG A 244 -4.79 4.52 5.06
CA ARG A 244 -4.23 3.33 4.40
C ARG A 244 -5.13 2.10 4.49
N ARG A 245 -6.46 2.30 4.56
CA ARG A 245 -7.43 1.22 4.48
C ARG A 245 -7.44 0.63 3.06
N TRP A 246 -7.87 -0.61 2.92
CA TRP A 246 -7.76 -1.34 1.67
C TRP A 246 -8.96 -2.26 1.42
N TYR A 247 -9.22 -2.58 0.15
CA TYR A 247 -10.22 -3.56 -0.28
C TYR A 247 -9.62 -4.97 -0.32
N VAL A 248 -10.46 -5.96 -0.09
CA VAL A 248 -10.10 -7.38 -0.30
C VAL A 248 -10.03 -7.71 -1.79
#